data_7b922fe00669a04483ad3d3b46ce0670
#
_entry.id   7b922fe00669a04483ad3d3b46ce0670
#
_cell.length_a   1.000
_cell.length_b   1.000
_cell.length_c   1.000
_cell.angle_alpha   90.00
_cell.angle_beta   90.00
_cell.angle_gamma   90.00
#
_symmetry.space_group_name_H-M   'P 1'
#
loop_
_entity.id
_entity.type
_entity.pdbx_description
1 polymer ?
#
loop_
_entity_poly.entity_id
_entity_poly.type
_entity_poly.pdbx_seq_one_letter_code
_entity_poly.pdbx_strand_id
1 'polypeptide(L)' 'MAKIKITQVKSTIKRPKDQKATMVALGLGRISKTVVVEKTPQIAGMVNKVNHLVKVEEA' A
#
# COMPACT_ATOMS: atom_id res chain seq x y z
N MET A 1 19.01 3.47 4.46
CA MET A 1 17.90 2.56 4.27
C MET A 1 16.92 3.18 3.30
N ALA A 2 16.34 2.37 2.43
CA ALA A 2 15.45 2.89 1.40
C ALA A 2 14.04 3.11 1.95
N LYS A 3 13.45 4.21 1.58
CA LYS A 3 12.04 4.49 1.86
C LYS A 3 11.26 4.50 0.57
N ILE A 4 10.00 4.10 0.65
CA ILE A 4 9.11 4.12 -0.50
C ILE A 4 7.86 4.92 -0.16
N LYS A 5 7.32 5.54 -1.19
CA LYS A 5 6.09 6.33 -1.12
C LYS A 5 5.00 5.52 -1.79
N ILE A 6 3.95 5.23 -1.06
CA ILE A 6 2.84 4.41 -1.53
C ILE A 6 1.60 5.27 -1.60
N THR A 7 0.99 5.34 -2.78
CA THR A 7 -0.24 6.11 -3.00
C THR A 7 -1.34 5.16 -3.45
N GLN A 8 -2.46 5.20 -2.75
CA GLN A 8 -3.62 4.41 -3.16
C GLN A 8 -4.27 5.04 -4.39
N VAL A 9 -4.39 4.27 -5.46
CA VAL A 9 -4.96 4.75 -6.72
C VAL A 9 -6.33 4.15 -7.01
N LYS A 10 -6.71 3.07 -6.31
CA LYS A 10 -8.01 2.42 -6.50
C LYS A 10 -8.69 2.17 -5.16
N SER A 11 -10.02 2.14 -5.18
CA SER A 11 -10.82 1.89 -3.99
C SER A 11 -10.69 0.43 -3.55
N THR A 12 -10.78 0.20 -2.23
CA THR A 12 -10.78 -1.14 -1.64
C THR A 12 -12.19 -1.65 -1.38
N ILE A 13 -13.22 -0.91 -1.74
CA ILE A 13 -14.61 -1.23 -1.40
C ILE A 13 -15.03 -2.61 -1.87
N LYS A 14 -14.64 -2.99 -3.09
CA LYS A 14 -15.02 -4.28 -3.68
C LYS A 14 -13.88 -5.29 -3.66
N ARG A 15 -12.91 -5.12 -2.78
CA ARG A 15 -11.75 -6.00 -2.73
C ARG A 15 -11.88 -7.00 -1.58
N PRO A 16 -11.20 -8.15 -1.66
CA PRO A 16 -11.20 -9.13 -0.57
C PRO A 16 -10.73 -8.54 0.75
N LYS A 17 -11.18 -9.14 1.85
CA LYS A 17 -10.79 -8.70 3.19
C LYS A 17 -9.28 -8.65 3.38
N ASP A 18 -8.56 -9.62 2.82
CA ASP A 18 -7.10 -9.69 2.94
C ASP A 18 -6.44 -8.43 2.37
N GLN A 19 -6.91 -7.98 1.21
CA GLN A 19 -6.38 -6.79 0.57
C GLN A 19 -6.74 -5.55 1.36
N LYS A 20 -7.96 -5.46 1.86
CA LYS A 20 -8.38 -4.34 2.71
C LYS A 20 -7.53 -4.28 3.98
N ALA A 21 -7.32 -5.40 4.63
CA ALA A 21 -6.52 -5.47 5.85
C ALA A 21 -5.08 -5.04 5.57
N THR A 22 -4.52 -5.46 4.44
CA THR A 22 -3.18 -5.07 4.04
C THR A 22 -3.09 -3.56 3.81
N MET A 23 -4.08 -2.98 3.14
CA MET A 23 -4.12 -1.53 2.92
C MET A 23 -4.18 -0.77 4.23
N VAL A 24 -5.00 -1.22 5.17
CA VAL A 24 -5.10 -0.60 6.50
C VAL A 24 -3.78 -0.71 7.25
N ALA A 25 -3.14 -1.87 7.17
CA ALA A 25 -1.85 -2.10 7.83
C ALA A 25 -0.76 -1.20 7.25
N LEU A 26 -0.86 -0.85 5.98
CA LEU A 26 0.07 0.10 5.35
C LEU A 26 -0.24 1.55 5.69
N GLY A 27 -1.36 1.82 6.34
CA GLY A 27 -1.79 3.17 6.64
C GLY A 27 -2.63 3.81 5.54
N LEU A 28 -3.04 3.01 4.56
CA LEU A 28 -3.89 3.45 3.47
C LEU A 28 -5.35 3.13 3.81
N GLY A 29 -6.27 3.56 3.01
CA GLY A 29 -7.69 3.30 3.21
C GLY A 29 -8.55 4.22 2.40
N ARG A 30 -7.95 5.20 1.76
CA ARG A 30 -8.64 6.17 0.91
C ARG A 30 -7.93 6.30 -0.41
N ILE A 31 -8.68 6.60 -1.47
CA ILE A 31 -8.10 6.94 -2.75
C ILE A 31 -7.25 8.21 -2.58
N SER A 32 -6.12 8.22 -3.23
CA SER A 32 -5.14 9.32 -3.18
C SER A 32 -4.42 9.47 -1.84
N LYS A 33 -4.68 8.58 -0.88
CA LYS A 33 -3.91 8.59 0.37
C LYS A 33 -2.47 8.18 0.06
N THR A 34 -1.53 8.93 0.59
CA THR A 34 -0.11 8.68 0.39
C THR A 34 0.57 8.45 1.73
N VAL A 35 1.41 7.43 1.80
CA VAL A 35 2.23 7.16 2.99
C VAL A 35 3.66 6.91 2.56
N VAL A 36 4.60 7.23 3.44
CA VAL A 36 6.02 6.93 3.25
C VAL A 36 6.43 5.94 4.32
N VAL A 37 6.98 4.80 3.90
CA VAL A 37 7.39 3.73 4.80
C VAL A 37 8.77 3.24 4.40
N GLU A 38 9.46 2.62 5.35
CA GLU A 38 10.73 1.97 5.05
C GLU A 38 10.48 0.70 4.24
N LYS A 39 11.34 0.47 3.26
CA LYS A 39 11.25 -0.74 2.44
C LYS A 39 11.86 -1.91 3.20
N THR A 40 11.02 -2.64 3.92
CA THR A 40 11.42 -3.86 4.60
C THR A 40 10.85 -5.06 3.85
N PRO A 41 11.36 -6.28 4.09
CA PRO A 41 10.77 -7.47 3.47
C PRO A 41 9.27 -7.62 3.75
N GLN A 42 8.83 -7.26 4.96
CA GLN A 42 7.41 -7.30 5.30
C GLN A 42 6.61 -6.32 4.47
N ILE A 43 7.08 -5.08 4.37
CA ILE A 43 6.40 -4.04 3.60
C ILE A 43 6.40 -4.41 2.13
N ALA A 44 7.50 -4.91 1.60
CA ALA A 44 7.56 -5.34 0.21
C ALA A 44 6.53 -6.43 -0.09
N GLY A 45 6.36 -7.40 0.81
CA GLY A 45 5.36 -8.45 0.67
C GLY A 45 3.94 -7.91 0.71
N MET A 46 3.66 -6.97 1.62
CA MET A 46 2.34 -6.35 1.72
C MET A 46 2.00 -5.53 0.48
N VAL A 47 2.96 -4.76 -0.01
CA VAL A 47 2.78 -3.96 -1.22
C VAL A 47 2.54 -4.86 -2.43
N ASN A 48 3.27 -5.98 -2.50
CA ASN A 48 3.11 -6.91 -3.61
C ASN A 48 1.69 -7.50 -3.67
N LYS A 49 1.06 -7.69 -2.51
CA LYS A 49 -0.33 -8.16 -2.44
C LYS A 49 -1.33 -7.17 -3.02
N VAL A 50 -1.06 -5.89 -2.90
CA VAL A 50 -1.98 -4.82 -3.28
C VAL A 50 -1.40 -3.89 -4.34
N ASN A 51 -0.36 -4.31 -5.05
CA ASN A 51 0.31 -3.45 -6.01
C ASN A 51 -0.60 -2.97 -7.14
N HIS A 52 -1.66 -3.72 -7.42
CA HIS A 52 -2.67 -3.32 -8.41
C HIS A 52 -3.60 -2.22 -7.89
N LEU A 53 -3.55 -1.92 -6.60
CA LEU A 53 -4.38 -0.89 -5.98
C LEU A 53 -3.58 0.37 -5.64
N VAL A 54 -2.27 0.30 -5.70
CA VAL A 54 -1.40 1.39 -5.25
C VAL A 54 -0.31 1.67 -6.28
N LYS A 55 0.26 2.86 -6.17
CA LYS A 55 1.44 3.25 -6.93
C LYS A 55 2.59 3.40 -5.96
N VAL A 56 3.70 2.77 -6.25
CA VAL A 56 4.89 2.81 -5.39
C VAL A 56 5.98 3.62 -6.08
N GLU A 57 6.57 4.55 -5.35
CA GLU A 57 7.66 5.38 -5.83
C GLU A 57 8.76 5.41 -4.77
N GLU A 58 9.97 5.65 -5.18
CA GLU A 58 11.05 5.89 -4.23
C GLU A 58 10.84 7.26 -3.57
N ALA A 59 11.00 7.28 -2.27
CA ALA A 59 10.84 8.50 -1.51
C ALA A 59 12.18 9.24 -1.33
#